data_82bb9ec569db207804620429a120a33c
#
_entry.id   82bb9ec569db207804620429a120a33c
#
_cell.length_a   1.000
_cell.length_b   1.000
_cell.length_c   1.000
_cell.angle_alpha   90.00
_cell.angle_beta   90.00
_cell.angle_gamma   90.00
#
_symmetry.space_group_name_H-M   'P 1'
#
loop_
_entity.id
_entity.type
_entity.pdbx_description
1 polymer ?
#
loop_
_entity_poly.entity_id
_entity_poly.type
_entity_poly.pdbx_seq_one_letter_code
_entity_poly.pdbx_strand_id
1 'polypeptide(L)'
;MDNQTWIYPNAVFSDGTLHHDLGLCVEAGKIAQTCRIDDLPETASVSRIHGIVAPGFVDVQVNGGGGILVNTATSADQIVHMRNIHRNLGTYAILPTVITDGADVIERCAEMIIDTKDEDGLIGLHIEGPHISVERRGTHDQNMIRPFNDATKKTIQKLRAQDIFVKLTVAPEAITTNQITELAEMGVVISIGHTAANDGQTRQALTAGATCFTHLFNAMPPIYNRDPGPVVTALNSDAYCGLICDGVHVSYDLIAMAIRSRPVKDRMFLVTDAMPTVGGPDQFELYDQIIHVEDGRLINAEGSLAGAHVTQLQGVSNLVNHIGISAEQAFSMAITVPADLVKRPEFGSVLRRPLGDLILCADDFSACSAVSLA
;
A
#
# COMPACT_ATOMS: atom_id res chain seq x y z
N MET A 1 -10.52 42.30 5.42
CA MET A 1 -11.16 41.22 4.63
C MET A 1 -9.98 40.33 4.18
N ASP A 2 -9.87 39.19 4.80
CA ASP A 2 -8.78 38.28 4.44
C ASP A 2 -9.02 37.82 2.98
N ASN A 3 -8.09 38.18 2.09
CA ASN A 3 -8.12 37.73 0.71
C ASN A 3 -7.94 36.22 0.72
N GLN A 4 -9.05 35.46 0.61
CA GLN A 4 -9.02 34.02 0.47
C GLN A 4 -8.29 33.65 -0.82
N THR A 5 -7.25 32.85 -0.74
CA THR A 5 -6.52 32.33 -1.89
C THR A 5 -7.16 31.02 -2.34
N TRP A 6 -7.61 31.00 -3.59
CA TRP A 6 -8.19 29.80 -4.21
C TRP A 6 -7.23 29.25 -5.26
N ILE A 7 -7.08 27.93 -5.26
CA ILE A 7 -6.43 27.20 -6.36
C ILE A 7 -7.50 26.44 -7.15
N TYR A 8 -7.35 26.48 -8.47
CA TYR A 8 -8.26 25.81 -9.39
C TYR A 8 -7.46 24.93 -10.35
N PRO A 9 -7.34 23.62 -10.05
CA PRO A 9 -6.68 22.65 -10.93
C PRO A 9 -7.59 22.20 -12.06
N ASN A 10 -7.06 21.40 -13.01
CA ASN A 10 -7.85 20.75 -14.06
C ASN A 10 -8.88 19.78 -13.48
N ALA A 11 -8.52 19.10 -12.39
CA ALA A 11 -9.43 18.27 -11.62
C ALA A 11 -8.95 18.12 -10.16
N VAL A 12 -9.86 17.74 -9.28
CA VAL A 12 -9.58 17.40 -7.87
C VAL A 12 -10.13 16.00 -7.61
N PHE A 13 -9.28 15.10 -7.13
CA PHE A 13 -9.74 13.84 -6.58
C PHE A 13 -9.90 14.00 -5.06
N SER A 14 -11.08 13.75 -4.55
CA SER A 14 -11.39 13.76 -3.12
C SER A 14 -12.51 12.80 -2.79
N ASP A 15 -12.39 12.09 -1.68
CA ASP A 15 -13.45 11.23 -1.14
C ASP A 15 -14.00 10.22 -2.18
N GLY A 16 -13.09 9.69 -3.02
CA GLY A 16 -13.39 8.68 -4.04
C GLY A 16 -13.96 9.22 -5.36
N THR A 17 -14.04 10.54 -5.52
CA THR A 17 -14.62 11.16 -6.72
C THR A 17 -13.65 12.14 -7.37
N LEU A 18 -13.60 12.13 -8.70
CA LEU A 18 -12.83 13.07 -9.52
C LEU A 18 -13.71 14.22 -9.99
N HIS A 19 -13.48 15.42 -9.48
CA HIS A 19 -14.23 16.64 -9.77
C HIS A 19 -13.47 17.52 -10.76
N HIS A 20 -14.12 17.98 -11.84
CA HIS A 20 -13.54 18.85 -12.87
C HIS A 20 -13.86 20.33 -12.68
N ASP A 21 -14.68 20.66 -11.70
CA ASP A 21 -15.21 22.00 -11.47
C ASP A 21 -15.00 22.50 -10.03
N LEU A 22 -14.07 21.89 -9.30
CA LEU A 22 -13.85 22.15 -7.88
C LEU A 22 -12.66 23.09 -7.67
N GLY A 23 -12.90 24.21 -6.98
CA GLY A 23 -11.88 25.10 -6.43
C GLY A 23 -11.56 24.74 -4.98
N LEU A 24 -10.32 24.97 -4.59
CA LEU A 24 -9.80 24.69 -3.25
C LEU A 24 -9.37 25.99 -2.57
N CYS A 25 -10.02 26.37 -1.46
CA CYS A 25 -9.64 27.50 -0.65
C CYS A 25 -8.50 27.15 0.29
N VAL A 26 -7.44 27.93 0.24
CA VAL A 26 -6.26 27.75 1.09
C VAL A 26 -6.24 28.79 2.19
N GLU A 27 -6.23 28.33 3.44
CA GLU A 27 -6.08 29.16 4.64
C GLU A 27 -5.03 28.52 5.55
N ALA A 28 -4.08 29.32 6.03
CA ALA A 28 -3.00 28.86 6.91
C ALA A 28 -2.27 27.60 6.39
N GLY A 29 -2.08 27.50 5.07
CA GLY A 29 -1.39 26.37 4.44
C GLY A 29 -2.17 25.06 4.35
N LYS A 30 -3.50 25.10 4.60
CA LYS A 30 -4.42 23.95 4.53
C LYS A 30 -5.60 24.23 3.63
N ILE A 31 -6.23 23.20 3.13
CA ILE A 31 -7.52 23.33 2.42
C ILE A 31 -8.63 23.55 3.45
N ALA A 32 -9.11 24.78 3.54
CA ALA A 32 -10.16 25.17 4.49
C ALA A 32 -11.56 24.76 3.98
N GLN A 33 -11.79 24.93 2.68
CA GLN A 33 -13.07 24.63 2.05
C GLN A 33 -12.89 24.33 0.56
N THR A 34 -13.91 23.73 -0.03
CA THR A 34 -14.02 23.49 -1.48
C THR A 34 -15.34 24.10 -1.97
N CYS A 35 -15.37 24.61 -3.19
CA CYS A 35 -16.63 24.97 -3.84
C CYS A 35 -16.50 24.81 -5.36
N ARG A 36 -17.66 24.79 -6.04
CA ARG A 36 -17.66 24.79 -7.51
C ARG A 36 -17.11 26.12 -8.02
N ILE A 37 -16.46 26.08 -9.17
CA ILE A 37 -15.88 27.28 -9.76
C ILE A 37 -16.91 28.38 -10.00
N ASP A 38 -18.12 28.02 -10.38
CA ASP A 38 -19.23 28.94 -10.67
C ASP A 38 -19.80 29.61 -9.40
N ASP A 39 -19.53 29.05 -8.22
CA ASP A 39 -19.98 29.51 -6.90
C ASP A 39 -18.88 30.29 -6.15
N LEU A 40 -17.74 30.54 -6.79
CA LEU A 40 -16.63 31.28 -6.16
C LEU A 40 -17.05 32.73 -5.85
N PRO A 41 -16.63 33.29 -4.70
CA PRO A 41 -16.85 34.71 -4.41
C PRO A 41 -16.23 35.61 -5.49
N GLU A 42 -16.92 36.69 -5.90
CA GLU A 42 -16.39 37.67 -6.87
C GLU A 42 -15.06 38.29 -6.44
N THR A 43 -14.80 38.33 -5.14
CA THR A 43 -13.57 38.89 -4.54
C THR A 43 -12.46 37.84 -4.39
N ALA A 44 -12.69 36.59 -4.80
CA ALA A 44 -11.70 35.51 -4.67
C ALA A 44 -10.47 35.75 -5.56
N SER A 45 -9.29 35.66 -4.97
CA SER A 45 -8.05 35.56 -5.75
C SER A 45 -7.88 34.11 -6.18
N VAL A 46 -8.01 33.83 -7.48
CA VAL A 46 -7.96 32.47 -8.04
C VAL A 46 -6.68 32.25 -8.82
N SER A 47 -5.89 31.27 -8.39
CA SER A 47 -4.72 30.78 -9.12
C SER A 47 -5.08 29.49 -9.86
N ARG A 48 -4.99 29.50 -11.19
CA ARG A 48 -5.14 28.29 -12.00
C ARG A 48 -3.85 27.49 -12.01
N ILE A 49 -3.97 26.18 -11.76
CA ILE A 49 -2.85 25.24 -11.84
C ILE A 49 -3.23 24.12 -12.80
N HIS A 50 -2.25 23.61 -13.57
CA HIS A 50 -2.47 22.52 -14.51
C HIS A 50 -2.18 21.20 -13.85
N GLY A 51 -3.08 20.22 -14.06
CA GLY A 51 -2.98 18.88 -13.50
C GLY A 51 -4.11 18.54 -12.53
N ILE A 52 -3.99 17.39 -11.92
CA ILE A 52 -4.97 16.83 -10.98
C ILE A 52 -4.44 16.97 -9.56
N VAL A 53 -5.17 17.65 -8.68
CA VAL A 53 -4.88 17.69 -7.24
C VAL A 53 -5.57 16.50 -6.57
N ALA A 54 -4.83 15.75 -5.76
CA ALA A 54 -5.34 14.65 -4.96
C ALA A 54 -4.66 14.62 -3.58
N PRO A 55 -5.24 13.93 -2.57
CA PRO A 55 -4.46 13.52 -1.41
C PRO A 55 -3.27 12.67 -1.85
N GLY A 56 -2.15 12.73 -1.11
CA GLY A 56 -1.03 11.85 -1.39
C GLY A 56 -1.43 10.37 -1.27
N PHE A 57 -0.76 9.51 -2.05
CA PHE A 57 -1.04 8.07 -2.09
C PHE A 57 -0.88 7.40 -0.73
N VAL A 58 -1.56 6.27 -0.55
CA VAL A 58 -1.48 5.41 0.64
C VAL A 58 -0.97 4.04 0.20
N ASP A 59 0.16 3.61 0.77
CA ASP A 59 0.78 2.34 0.43
C ASP A 59 0.87 1.41 1.65
N VAL A 60 0.16 0.30 1.60
CA VAL A 60 0.05 -0.62 2.74
C VAL A 60 0.98 -1.83 2.64
N GLN A 61 2.03 -1.73 1.80
CA GLN A 61 3.11 -2.71 1.71
C GLN A 61 4.39 -2.07 1.17
N VAL A 62 5.28 -1.66 2.08
CA VAL A 62 6.54 -0.97 1.78
C VAL A 62 7.66 -1.62 2.59
N ASN A 63 8.49 -2.43 1.94
CA ASN A 63 9.61 -3.13 2.59
C ASN A 63 10.81 -2.21 2.79
N GLY A 64 10.97 -1.20 1.92
CA GLY A 64 12.09 -0.28 1.95
C GLY A 64 11.93 0.95 1.08
N GLY A 65 12.95 1.78 1.10
CA GLY A 65 13.08 3.00 0.30
C GLY A 65 14.28 3.82 0.75
N GLY A 66 14.90 4.57 -0.17
CA GLY A 66 16.04 5.43 0.15
C GLY A 66 17.28 4.69 0.67
N GLY A 67 17.47 3.45 0.24
CA GLY A 67 18.55 2.58 0.72
C GLY A 67 18.27 1.85 2.04
N ILE A 68 17.10 2.05 2.65
CA ILE A 68 16.71 1.42 3.92
C ILE A 68 15.77 0.24 3.65
N LEU A 69 16.06 -0.90 4.25
CA LEU A 69 15.17 -2.05 4.39
C LEU A 69 14.63 -2.10 5.82
N VAL A 70 13.34 -2.28 6.03
CA VAL A 70 12.73 -2.32 7.36
C VAL A 70 13.39 -3.39 8.25
N ASN A 71 13.67 -4.58 7.70
CA ASN A 71 14.33 -5.66 8.43
C ASN A 71 15.71 -5.28 9.01
N THR A 72 16.48 -4.47 8.30
CA THR A 72 17.84 -4.08 8.70
C THR A 72 17.91 -2.72 9.38
N ALA A 73 16.80 -1.99 9.44
CA ALA A 73 16.72 -0.73 10.17
C ALA A 73 17.03 -0.93 11.66
N THR A 74 17.74 0.01 12.23
CA THR A 74 18.23 -0.04 13.63
C THR A 74 17.71 1.13 14.47
N SER A 75 17.00 2.08 13.86
CA SER A 75 16.44 3.24 14.57
C SER A 75 15.12 3.72 13.96
N ALA A 76 14.29 4.33 14.78
CA ALA A 76 13.05 4.98 14.39
C ALA A 76 13.28 6.07 13.32
N ASP A 77 14.39 6.81 13.39
CA ASP A 77 14.75 7.85 12.42
C ASP A 77 14.91 7.29 10.99
N GLN A 78 15.39 6.04 10.84
CA GLN A 78 15.50 5.40 9.53
C GLN A 78 14.10 5.11 8.96
N ILE A 79 13.14 4.71 9.77
CA ILE A 79 11.76 4.50 9.35
C ILE A 79 11.12 5.83 8.90
N VAL A 80 11.35 6.90 9.67
CA VAL A 80 10.90 8.26 9.32
C VAL A 80 11.56 8.74 8.04
N HIS A 81 12.86 8.48 7.86
CA HIS A 81 13.57 8.83 6.62
C HIS A 81 12.97 8.08 5.41
N MET A 82 12.75 6.77 5.52
CA MET A 82 12.11 5.96 4.48
C MET A 82 10.73 6.54 4.11
N ARG A 83 9.88 6.88 5.10
CA ARG A 83 8.59 7.53 4.87
C ARG A 83 8.76 8.84 4.09
N ASN A 84 9.76 9.66 4.43
CA ASN A 84 10.00 10.93 3.73
C ASN A 84 10.42 10.73 2.27
N ILE A 85 11.19 9.69 1.97
CA ILE A 85 11.52 9.32 0.58
C ILE A 85 10.24 9.00 -0.21
N HIS A 86 9.37 8.15 0.33
CA HIS A 86 8.09 7.82 -0.32
C HIS A 86 7.19 9.05 -0.46
N ARG A 87 7.19 9.96 0.53
CA ARG A 87 6.44 11.21 0.48
C ARG A 87 6.90 12.13 -0.66
N ASN A 88 8.21 12.22 -0.89
CA ASN A 88 8.78 12.96 -2.02
C ASN A 88 8.40 12.35 -3.38
N LEU A 89 8.01 11.07 -3.41
CA LEU A 89 7.52 10.34 -4.59
C LEU A 89 5.97 10.34 -4.68
N GLY A 90 5.28 11.15 -3.86
CA GLY A 90 3.83 11.31 -3.88
C GLY A 90 3.08 10.41 -2.91
N THR A 91 3.73 9.51 -2.18
CA THR A 91 3.08 8.61 -1.22
C THR A 91 3.07 9.22 0.17
N TYR A 92 1.93 9.79 0.56
CA TYR A 92 1.76 10.46 1.87
C TYR A 92 1.91 9.52 3.05
N ALA A 93 1.23 8.36 2.99
CA ALA A 93 1.19 7.42 4.10
C ALA A 93 1.65 6.03 3.67
N ILE A 94 2.50 5.42 4.50
CA ILE A 94 3.03 4.08 4.25
C ILE A 94 2.77 3.16 5.45
N LEU A 95 2.67 1.87 5.16
CA LEU A 95 2.71 0.80 6.16
C LEU A 95 4.06 0.07 6.02
N PRO A 96 5.09 0.44 6.82
CA PRO A 96 6.35 -0.28 6.82
C PRO A 96 6.15 -1.78 6.96
N THR A 97 6.86 -2.54 6.15
CA THR A 97 6.68 -3.99 6.03
C THR A 97 7.97 -4.70 6.44
N VAL A 98 7.90 -5.50 7.51
CA VAL A 98 8.95 -6.46 7.86
C VAL A 98 8.64 -7.78 7.19
N ILE A 99 9.56 -8.26 6.33
CA ILE A 99 9.45 -9.57 5.68
C ILE A 99 9.98 -10.67 6.61
N THR A 100 9.80 -11.92 6.22
CA THR A 100 10.22 -13.12 6.98
C THR A 100 11.59 -12.96 7.61
N ASP A 101 11.67 -13.10 8.95
CA ASP A 101 12.92 -12.97 9.71
C ASP A 101 12.79 -13.64 11.09
N GLY A 102 13.87 -13.54 11.90
CA GLY A 102 13.90 -13.92 13.31
C GLY A 102 12.88 -13.17 14.16
N ALA A 103 12.48 -13.76 15.27
CA ALA A 103 11.52 -13.12 16.17
C ALA A 103 12.07 -11.82 16.78
N ASP A 104 13.37 -11.74 17.01
CA ASP A 104 14.08 -10.56 17.51
C ASP A 104 14.07 -9.40 16.50
N VAL A 105 14.21 -9.70 15.20
CA VAL A 105 14.11 -8.69 14.14
C VAL A 105 12.69 -8.13 14.07
N ILE A 106 11.67 -8.99 14.08
CA ILE A 106 10.26 -8.58 14.05
C ILE A 106 9.93 -7.74 15.30
N GLU A 107 10.41 -8.13 16.47
CA GLU A 107 10.20 -7.37 17.70
C GLU A 107 10.89 -6.00 17.64
N ARG A 108 12.15 -5.92 17.18
CA ARG A 108 12.87 -4.65 16.97
C ARG A 108 12.11 -3.73 16.00
N CYS A 109 11.59 -4.26 14.89
CA CYS A 109 10.78 -3.48 13.97
C CYS A 109 9.52 -2.95 14.66
N ALA A 110 8.85 -3.77 15.46
CA ALA A 110 7.68 -3.33 16.20
C ALA A 110 8.00 -2.22 17.21
N GLU A 111 9.16 -2.28 17.88
CA GLU A 111 9.61 -1.21 18.78
C GLU A 111 9.85 0.10 18.06
N MET A 112 10.53 0.08 16.90
CA MET A 112 10.73 1.27 16.07
C MET A 112 9.39 1.89 15.64
N ILE A 113 8.38 1.06 15.30
CA ILE A 113 7.06 1.56 14.94
C ILE A 113 6.32 2.14 16.16
N ILE A 114 6.49 1.57 17.35
CA ILE A 114 5.94 2.15 18.58
C ILE A 114 6.55 3.54 18.85
N ASP A 115 7.85 3.68 18.66
CA ASP A 115 8.57 4.95 18.86
C ASP A 115 8.15 6.02 17.82
N THR A 116 7.63 5.60 16.67
CA THR A 116 7.16 6.50 15.59
C THR A 116 5.64 6.62 15.47
N LYS A 117 4.88 6.15 16.46
CA LYS A 117 3.41 6.09 16.39
C LYS A 117 2.71 7.44 16.18
N ASP A 118 3.36 8.52 16.63
CA ASP A 118 2.84 9.89 16.51
C ASP A 118 3.37 10.61 15.25
N GLU A 119 4.19 9.92 14.43
CA GLU A 119 4.73 10.43 13.19
C GLU A 119 3.68 10.36 12.08
N ASP A 120 3.39 11.51 11.50
CA ASP A 120 2.39 11.65 10.44
C ASP A 120 2.78 10.85 9.19
N GLY A 121 1.83 10.07 8.64
CA GLY A 121 2.07 9.22 7.48
C GLY A 121 2.71 7.85 7.78
N LEU A 122 2.99 7.50 9.04
CA LEU A 122 3.32 6.14 9.46
C LEU A 122 2.07 5.47 10.02
N ILE A 123 1.54 4.44 9.31
CA ILE A 123 0.22 3.85 9.62
C ILE A 123 0.32 2.82 10.75
N GLY A 124 1.43 2.08 10.81
CA GLY A 124 1.63 0.95 11.71
C GLY A 124 2.64 -0.03 11.17
N LEU A 125 2.41 -1.35 11.32
CA LEU A 125 3.33 -2.39 10.85
C LEU A 125 2.60 -3.44 10.02
N HIS A 126 3.16 -3.77 8.86
CA HIS A 126 2.86 -4.99 8.13
C HIS A 126 3.91 -6.04 8.45
N ILE A 127 3.48 -7.20 8.93
CA ILE A 127 4.33 -8.37 9.16
C ILE A 127 4.05 -9.35 8.03
N GLU A 128 4.98 -9.51 7.10
CA GLU A 128 4.86 -10.41 5.95
C GLU A 128 5.63 -11.70 6.18
N GLY A 129 4.93 -12.70 6.59
CA GLY A 129 5.52 -13.91 7.15
C GLY A 129 5.95 -13.70 8.63
N PRO A 130 6.76 -14.60 9.17
CA PRO A 130 7.36 -15.83 8.63
C PRO A 130 6.37 -17.01 8.53
N HIS A 131 5.10 -16.78 8.70
CA HIS A 131 4.04 -17.79 8.75
C HIS A 131 3.44 -18.01 7.36
N ILE A 132 4.32 -18.39 6.42
CA ILE A 132 4.02 -18.54 4.99
C ILE A 132 4.41 -19.93 4.49
N SER A 133 4.05 -20.25 3.24
CA SER A 133 4.40 -21.51 2.59
C SER A 133 5.87 -21.51 2.15
N VAL A 134 6.60 -22.57 2.47
CA VAL A 134 7.96 -22.79 1.93
C VAL A 134 7.91 -22.92 0.39
N GLU A 135 6.89 -23.58 -0.15
CA GLU A 135 6.72 -23.77 -1.60
C GLU A 135 6.49 -22.43 -2.32
N ARG A 136 5.85 -21.47 -1.67
CA ARG A 136 5.50 -20.15 -2.22
C ARG A 136 6.25 -19.01 -1.53
N ARG A 137 7.46 -19.30 -1.08
CA ARG A 137 8.26 -18.34 -0.32
C ARG A 137 8.72 -17.11 -1.11
N GLY A 138 8.79 -17.20 -2.44
CA GLY A 138 9.43 -16.16 -3.23
C GLY A 138 10.90 -16.01 -2.82
N THR A 139 11.32 -14.79 -2.50
CA THR A 139 12.67 -14.47 -2.04
C THR A 139 12.87 -14.63 -0.51
N HIS A 140 11.81 -14.95 0.25
CA HIS A 140 11.93 -15.12 1.71
C HIS A 140 12.85 -16.28 2.08
N ASP A 141 13.67 -16.10 3.13
CA ASP A 141 14.57 -17.17 3.60
C ASP A 141 13.77 -18.34 4.18
N GLN A 142 13.90 -19.50 3.53
CA GLN A 142 13.19 -20.72 3.95
C GLN A 142 13.53 -21.19 5.37
N ASN A 143 14.74 -20.88 5.87
CA ASN A 143 15.16 -21.28 7.20
C ASN A 143 14.45 -20.50 8.31
N MET A 144 13.87 -19.34 7.99
CA MET A 144 13.13 -18.50 8.92
C MET A 144 11.63 -18.76 8.88
N ILE A 145 11.12 -19.48 7.86
CA ILE A 145 9.70 -19.83 7.72
C ILE A 145 9.31 -20.83 8.80
N ARG A 146 8.17 -20.54 9.46
CA ARG A 146 7.67 -21.34 10.57
C ARG A 146 6.14 -21.17 10.75
N PRO A 147 5.44 -22.14 11.35
CA PRO A 147 4.02 -21.96 11.73
C PRO A 147 3.84 -20.77 12.69
N PHE A 148 2.63 -20.21 12.70
CA PHE A 148 2.28 -19.12 13.61
C PHE A 148 2.53 -19.51 15.07
N ASN A 149 3.15 -18.63 15.84
CA ASN A 149 3.65 -18.90 17.18
C ASN A 149 3.41 -17.75 18.17
N ASP A 150 3.67 -18.05 19.45
CA ASP A 150 3.45 -17.11 20.55
C ASP A 150 4.37 -15.88 20.51
N ALA A 151 5.55 -15.96 19.91
CA ALA A 151 6.45 -14.81 19.80
C ALA A 151 5.82 -13.71 18.93
N THR A 152 5.38 -14.08 17.72
CA THR A 152 4.69 -13.13 16.82
C THR A 152 3.38 -12.63 17.44
N LYS A 153 2.62 -13.50 18.11
CA LYS A 153 1.39 -13.11 18.82
C LYS A 153 1.67 -12.03 19.87
N LYS A 154 2.71 -12.21 20.69
CA LYS A 154 3.10 -11.22 21.71
C LYS A 154 3.51 -9.88 21.11
N THR A 155 4.27 -9.90 20.02
CA THR A 155 4.64 -8.67 19.30
C THR A 155 3.40 -7.94 18.76
N ILE A 156 2.44 -8.67 18.18
CA ILE A 156 1.16 -8.10 17.74
C ILE A 156 0.37 -7.52 18.92
N GLN A 157 0.28 -8.24 20.04
CA GLN A 157 -0.40 -7.74 21.24
C GLN A 157 0.23 -6.44 21.76
N LYS A 158 1.57 -6.32 21.74
CA LYS A 158 2.32 -5.12 22.12
C LYS A 158 1.94 -3.93 21.22
N LEU A 159 1.90 -4.12 19.91
CA LEU A 159 1.48 -3.10 18.95
C LEU A 159 0.02 -2.69 19.16
N ARG A 160 -0.90 -3.65 19.28
CA ARG A 160 -2.32 -3.39 19.47
C ARG A 160 -2.63 -2.70 20.80
N ALA A 161 -1.86 -2.98 21.86
CA ALA A 161 -1.97 -2.28 23.14
C ALA A 161 -1.62 -0.78 23.06
N GLN A 162 -0.91 -0.35 22.01
CA GLN A 162 -0.60 1.05 21.69
C GLN A 162 -1.52 1.63 20.59
N ASP A 163 -2.60 0.91 20.24
CA ASP A 163 -3.53 1.25 19.15
C ASP A 163 -2.87 1.38 17.77
N ILE A 164 -1.74 0.73 17.57
CA ILE A 164 -1.02 0.71 16.29
C ILE A 164 -1.70 -0.27 15.34
N PHE A 165 -1.93 0.15 14.10
CA PHE A 165 -2.49 -0.71 13.05
C PHE A 165 -1.52 -1.85 12.71
N VAL A 166 -2.05 -3.07 12.58
CA VAL A 166 -1.27 -4.26 12.20
C VAL A 166 -1.96 -4.99 11.05
N LYS A 167 -1.18 -5.22 9.99
CA LYS A 167 -1.50 -6.17 8.91
C LYS A 167 -0.56 -7.37 9.07
N LEU A 168 -1.10 -8.58 9.00
CA LEU A 168 -0.32 -9.82 9.06
C LEU A 168 -0.58 -10.64 7.81
N THR A 169 0.46 -10.89 7.01
CA THR A 169 0.39 -11.83 5.89
C THR A 169 0.74 -13.23 6.36
N VAL A 170 -0.18 -14.16 6.09
CA VAL A 170 -0.05 -15.58 6.45
C VAL A 170 -0.52 -16.49 5.32
N ALA A 171 0.06 -17.69 5.27
CA ALA A 171 -0.49 -18.80 4.51
C ALA A 171 -1.53 -19.54 5.37
N PRO A 172 -2.75 -19.85 4.87
CA PRO A 172 -3.75 -20.63 5.59
C PRO A 172 -3.24 -21.96 6.14
N GLU A 173 -2.27 -22.57 5.48
CA GLU A 173 -1.62 -23.82 5.91
C GLU A 173 -0.60 -23.65 7.05
N ALA A 174 -0.19 -22.41 7.35
CA ALA A 174 0.80 -22.09 8.41
C ALA A 174 0.15 -21.54 9.70
N ILE A 175 -1.17 -21.39 9.73
CA ILE A 175 -1.94 -20.86 10.86
C ILE A 175 -3.26 -21.59 11.01
N THR A 176 -3.76 -21.76 12.22
CA THR A 176 -5.08 -22.36 12.45
C THR A 176 -6.21 -21.33 12.32
N THR A 177 -7.42 -21.80 11.99
CA THR A 177 -8.62 -20.94 11.95
C THR A 177 -8.91 -20.25 13.28
N ASN A 178 -8.69 -20.94 14.40
CA ASN A 178 -8.86 -20.34 15.73
C ASN A 178 -7.89 -19.19 15.98
N GLN A 179 -6.63 -19.33 15.54
CA GLN A 179 -5.64 -18.26 15.63
C GLN A 179 -6.01 -17.07 14.73
N ILE A 180 -6.53 -17.30 13.52
CA ILE A 180 -7.07 -16.26 12.65
C ILE A 180 -8.18 -15.49 13.35
N THR A 181 -9.17 -16.21 13.93
CA THR A 181 -10.29 -15.58 14.64
C THR A 181 -9.78 -14.73 15.82
N GLU A 182 -8.88 -15.26 16.63
CA GLU A 182 -8.31 -14.54 17.77
C GLU A 182 -7.61 -13.24 17.34
N LEU A 183 -6.80 -13.29 16.28
CA LEU A 183 -6.09 -12.12 15.76
C LEU A 183 -7.06 -11.11 15.13
N ALA A 184 -8.09 -11.56 14.43
CA ALA A 184 -9.12 -10.69 13.88
C ALA A 184 -9.90 -9.96 14.97
N GLU A 185 -10.24 -10.64 16.09
CA GLU A 185 -10.86 -10.05 17.28
C GLU A 185 -9.96 -9.00 17.95
N MET A 186 -8.64 -9.14 17.87
CA MET A 186 -7.68 -8.11 18.31
C MET A 186 -7.60 -6.92 17.34
N GLY A 187 -8.33 -6.95 16.22
CA GLY A 187 -8.34 -5.88 15.22
C GLY A 187 -7.15 -5.92 14.25
N VAL A 188 -6.51 -7.07 14.09
CA VAL A 188 -5.46 -7.30 13.08
C VAL A 188 -6.11 -7.54 11.72
N VAL A 189 -5.60 -6.92 10.67
CA VAL A 189 -5.96 -7.27 9.30
C VAL A 189 -5.17 -8.50 8.88
N ILE A 190 -5.86 -9.64 8.80
CA ILE A 190 -5.25 -10.89 8.31
C ILE A 190 -5.31 -10.90 6.79
N SER A 191 -4.13 -10.98 6.17
CA SER A 191 -3.94 -11.00 4.72
C SER A 191 -3.42 -12.35 4.26
N ILE A 192 -4.12 -12.99 3.34
CA ILE A 192 -3.71 -14.26 2.76
C ILE A 192 -2.65 -13.98 1.68
N GLY A 193 -1.49 -14.60 1.79
CA GLY A 193 -0.40 -14.45 0.83
C GLY A 193 0.69 -15.50 1.03
N HIS A 194 1.60 -15.62 0.06
CA HIS A 194 2.68 -16.60 0.10
C HIS A 194 2.19 -18.01 0.47
N THR A 195 1.18 -18.49 -0.25
CA THR A 195 0.42 -19.70 0.12
C THR A 195 0.32 -20.68 -1.01
N ALA A 196 0.38 -21.96 -0.69
CA ALA A 196 0.03 -23.10 -1.55
C ALA A 196 -1.40 -23.63 -1.26
N ALA A 197 -2.21 -22.91 -0.45
CA ALA A 197 -3.55 -23.30 -0.08
C ALA A 197 -4.46 -23.52 -1.30
N ASN A 198 -5.35 -24.52 -1.19
CA ASN A 198 -6.45 -24.67 -2.13
C ASN A 198 -7.61 -23.70 -1.82
N ASP A 199 -8.65 -23.70 -2.64
CA ASP A 199 -9.83 -22.83 -2.46
C ASP A 199 -10.57 -23.12 -1.15
N GLY A 200 -10.65 -24.38 -0.73
CA GLY A 200 -11.30 -24.78 0.53
C GLY A 200 -10.60 -24.20 1.76
N GLN A 201 -9.28 -24.31 1.84
CA GLN A 201 -8.47 -23.72 2.92
C GLN A 201 -8.57 -22.20 2.91
N THR A 202 -8.53 -21.59 1.73
CA THR A 202 -8.66 -20.14 1.57
C THR A 202 -10.02 -19.63 2.06
N ARG A 203 -11.12 -20.32 1.71
CA ARG A 203 -12.47 -19.98 2.21
C ARG A 203 -12.60 -20.15 3.73
N GLN A 204 -11.98 -21.18 4.31
CA GLN A 204 -11.94 -21.36 5.76
C GLN A 204 -11.22 -20.21 6.45
N ALA A 205 -10.11 -19.73 5.90
CA ALA A 205 -9.40 -18.58 6.44
C ALA A 205 -10.25 -17.29 6.36
N LEU A 206 -10.96 -17.06 5.24
CA LEU A 206 -11.88 -15.93 5.11
C LEU A 206 -13.02 -16.01 6.14
N THR A 207 -13.63 -17.21 6.31
CA THR A 207 -14.70 -17.43 7.29
C THR A 207 -14.20 -17.22 8.72
N ALA A 208 -12.93 -17.52 9.00
CA ALA A 208 -12.31 -17.32 10.30
C ALA A 208 -11.96 -15.85 10.59
N GLY A 209 -12.01 -14.95 9.61
CA GLY A 209 -11.77 -13.53 9.80
C GLY A 209 -10.63 -12.91 8.98
N ALA A 210 -10.02 -13.65 8.04
CA ALA A 210 -9.13 -13.04 7.06
C ALA A 210 -9.93 -12.12 6.13
N THR A 211 -9.41 -10.92 5.88
CA THR A 211 -10.14 -9.87 5.13
C THR A 211 -9.34 -9.28 3.99
N CYS A 212 -8.13 -9.76 3.75
CA CYS A 212 -7.23 -9.20 2.75
C CYS A 212 -6.45 -10.30 2.02
N PHE A 213 -5.99 -9.99 0.80
CA PHE A 213 -4.99 -10.76 0.05
C PHE A 213 -3.80 -9.87 -0.26
N THR A 214 -2.60 -10.41 -0.03
CA THR A 214 -1.32 -9.73 -0.27
C THR A 214 -0.94 -9.92 -1.73
N HIS A 215 -0.51 -8.87 -2.41
CA HIS A 215 -0.01 -8.83 -3.81
C HIS A 215 -0.56 -9.98 -4.69
N LEU A 216 -1.90 -9.96 -4.89
CA LEU A 216 -2.65 -11.01 -5.58
C LEU A 216 -1.92 -11.53 -6.83
N PHE A 217 -1.95 -12.82 -7.08
CA PHE A 217 -1.22 -13.61 -8.07
C PHE A 217 0.23 -13.97 -7.66
N ASN A 218 0.94 -13.08 -6.95
CA ASN A 218 2.34 -13.32 -6.59
C ASN A 218 2.43 -14.30 -5.43
N ALA A 219 3.37 -15.24 -5.52
CA ALA A 219 3.58 -16.29 -4.52
C ALA A 219 2.28 -17.09 -4.18
N MET A 220 1.45 -17.33 -5.20
CA MET A 220 0.23 -18.14 -5.15
C MET A 220 0.22 -19.19 -6.26
N PRO A 221 -0.52 -20.31 -6.11
CA PRO A 221 -0.71 -21.26 -7.20
C PRO A 221 -1.36 -20.62 -8.43
N PRO A 222 -1.01 -21.07 -9.64
CA PRO A 222 -1.73 -20.69 -10.85
C PRO A 222 -3.21 -21.09 -10.78
N ILE A 223 -4.05 -20.43 -11.56
CA ILE A 223 -5.46 -20.79 -11.69
C ILE A 223 -5.57 -22.07 -12.52
N TYR A 224 -6.04 -23.14 -11.89
CA TYR A 224 -6.36 -24.40 -12.58
C TYR A 224 -7.87 -24.58 -12.67
N ASN A 225 -8.34 -25.23 -13.73
CA ASN A 225 -9.78 -25.40 -14.01
C ASN A 225 -10.53 -26.27 -12.98
N ARG A 226 -9.85 -27.14 -12.24
CA ARG A 226 -10.43 -28.06 -11.24
C ARG A 226 -9.92 -27.81 -9.82
N ASP A 227 -8.90 -26.97 -9.68
CA ASP A 227 -8.33 -26.52 -8.43
C ASP A 227 -8.01 -25.02 -8.56
N PRO A 228 -9.02 -24.16 -8.41
CA PRO A 228 -8.90 -22.75 -8.74
C PRO A 228 -8.00 -21.96 -7.78
N GLY A 229 -7.78 -22.49 -6.57
CA GLY A 229 -6.85 -21.93 -5.59
C GLY A 229 -7.25 -20.57 -4.99
N PRO A 230 -6.30 -19.89 -4.31
CA PRO A 230 -6.57 -18.68 -3.56
C PRO A 230 -6.94 -17.49 -4.45
N VAL A 231 -6.40 -17.39 -5.67
CA VAL A 231 -6.66 -16.25 -6.57
C VAL A 231 -8.16 -16.18 -6.95
N VAL A 232 -8.74 -17.30 -7.39
CA VAL A 232 -10.17 -17.32 -7.74
C VAL A 232 -11.05 -17.12 -6.52
N THR A 233 -10.65 -17.65 -5.36
CA THR A 233 -11.37 -17.40 -4.10
C THR A 233 -11.32 -15.91 -3.73
N ALA A 234 -10.18 -15.25 -3.88
CA ALA A 234 -10.04 -13.81 -3.69
C ALA A 234 -10.97 -13.03 -4.61
N LEU A 235 -10.93 -13.34 -5.91
CA LEU A 235 -11.74 -12.65 -6.93
C LEU A 235 -13.25 -12.80 -6.72
N ASN A 236 -13.70 -13.88 -6.10
CA ASN A 236 -15.12 -14.14 -5.78
C ASN A 236 -15.51 -13.78 -4.33
N SER A 237 -14.68 -13.06 -3.60
CA SER A 237 -14.93 -12.67 -2.21
C SER A 237 -15.08 -11.16 -2.06
N ASP A 238 -15.50 -10.71 -0.88
CA ASP A 238 -15.53 -9.30 -0.48
C ASP A 238 -14.22 -8.81 0.14
N ALA A 239 -13.19 -9.67 0.21
CA ALA A 239 -11.92 -9.33 0.82
C ALA A 239 -11.16 -8.27 -0.01
N TYR A 240 -10.36 -7.48 0.65
CA TYR A 240 -9.44 -6.56 -0.01
C TYR A 240 -8.34 -7.31 -0.75
N CYS A 241 -7.87 -6.79 -1.88
CA CYS A 241 -6.82 -7.41 -2.67
C CYS A 241 -5.77 -6.37 -3.08
N GLY A 242 -4.55 -6.52 -2.58
CA GLY A 242 -3.41 -5.73 -3.03
C GLY A 242 -2.90 -6.19 -4.40
N LEU A 243 -2.46 -5.26 -5.23
CA LEU A 243 -1.91 -5.50 -6.55
C LEU A 243 -0.62 -4.71 -6.75
N ILE A 244 0.40 -5.36 -7.28
CA ILE A 244 1.59 -4.70 -7.84
C ILE A 244 1.31 -4.48 -9.32
N CYS A 245 1.29 -3.23 -9.77
CA CYS A 245 0.97 -2.87 -11.15
C CYS A 245 2.19 -2.28 -11.87
N ASP A 246 3.22 -3.10 -12.04
CA ASP A 246 4.49 -2.72 -12.67
C ASP A 246 4.68 -3.35 -14.07
N GLY A 247 3.78 -4.26 -14.48
CA GLY A 247 3.88 -5.01 -15.73
C GLY A 247 4.94 -6.13 -15.72
N VAL A 248 5.59 -6.33 -14.56
CA VAL A 248 6.63 -7.35 -14.34
C VAL A 248 6.07 -8.49 -13.48
N HIS A 249 5.53 -8.17 -12.30
CA HIS A 249 4.96 -9.13 -11.36
C HIS A 249 3.69 -9.77 -11.87
N VAL A 250 2.82 -8.98 -12.51
CA VAL A 250 1.55 -9.44 -13.08
C VAL A 250 1.34 -8.74 -14.42
N SER A 251 0.96 -9.49 -15.44
CA SER A 251 0.64 -8.89 -16.74
C SER A 251 -0.57 -7.95 -16.62
N TYR A 252 -0.57 -6.88 -17.39
CA TYR A 252 -1.67 -5.92 -17.41
C TYR A 252 -3.01 -6.57 -17.76
N ASP A 253 -3.02 -7.59 -18.63
CA ASP A 253 -4.23 -8.35 -18.98
C ASP A 253 -4.83 -9.10 -17.79
N LEU A 254 -3.99 -9.71 -16.93
CA LEU A 254 -4.45 -10.39 -15.71
C LEU A 254 -4.99 -9.38 -14.69
N ILE A 255 -4.33 -8.24 -14.50
CA ILE A 255 -4.83 -7.17 -13.63
C ILE A 255 -6.17 -6.65 -14.16
N ALA A 256 -6.28 -6.38 -15.45
CA ALA A 256 -7.52 -5.94 -16.08
C ALA A 256 -8.66 -6.96 -15.90
N MET A 257 -8.38 -8.25 -16.08
CA MET A 257 -9.31 -9.33 -15.82
C MET A 257 -9.74 -9.34 -14.34
N ALA A 258 -8.79 -9.26 -13.42
CA ALA A 258 -9.07 -9.25 -11.99
C ALA A 258 -9.98 -8.08 -11.59
N ILE A 259 -9.69 -6.86 -12.04
CA ILE A 259 -10.51 -5.68 -11.75
C ILE A 259 -11.95 -5.87 -12.27
N ARG A 260 -12.12 -6.37 -13.50
CA ARG A 260 -13.44 -6.56 -14.10
C ARG A 260 -14.24 -7.71 -13.49
N SER A 261 -13.58 -8.72 -12.95
CA SER A 261 -14.24 -9.93 -12.41
C SER A 261 -14.75 -9.78 -10.98
N ARG A 262 -14.41 -8.71 -10.29
CA ARG A 262 -14.79 -8.54 -8.88
C ARG A 262 -16.30 -8.30 -8.72
N PRO A 263 -16.98 -9.05 -7.82
CA PRO A 263 -18.39 -8.83 -7.51
C PRO A 263 -18.60 -7.55 -6.70
N VAL A 264 -17.58 -7.11 -5.96
CA VAL A 264 -17.60 -5.92 -5.11
C VAL A 264 -16.61 -4.90 -5.66
N LYS A 265 -17.08 -3.69 -5.88
CA LYS A 265 -16.22 -2.55 -6.23
C LYS A 265 -15.44 -2.08 -4.99
N ASP A 266 -14.37 -1.34 -5.22
CA ASP A 266 -13.61 -0.64 -4.18
C ASP A 266 -13.04 -1.57 -3.10
N ARG A 267 -12.52 -2.73 -3.54
CA ARG A 267 -11.80 -3.70 -2.70
C ARG A 267 -10.45 -4.13 -3.29
N MET A 268 -10.09 -3.56 -4.46
CA MET A 268 -8.75 -3.74 -5.01
C MET A 268 -7.95 -2.46 -4.83
N PHE A 269 -6.71 -2.59 -4.42
CA PHE A 269 -5.83 -1.46 -4.17
C PHE A 269 -4.42 -1.72 -4.67
N LEU A 270 -3.70 -0.63 -4.98
CA LEU A 270 -2.29 -0.70 -5.32
C LEU A 270 -1.44 -0.87 -4.07
N VAL A 271 -0.41 -1.68 -4.20
CA VAL A 271 0.76 -1.70 -3.33
C VAL A 271 2.01 -1.60 -4.19
N THR A 272 3.06 -1.01 -3.67
CA THR A 272 4.35 -1.03 -4.37
C THR A 272 5.12 -2.31 -4.10
N ASP A 273 5.05 -2.85 -2.90
CA ASP A 273 5.99 -3.87 -2.44
C ASP A 273 7.45 -3.38 -2.58
N ALA A 274 7.61 -2.05 -2.39
CA ALA A 274 8.84 -1.32 -2.67
C ALA A 274 10.00 -1.81 -1.81
N MET A 275 11.16 -1.94 -2.45
CA MET A 275 12.43 -2.30 -1.82
C MET A 275 13.34 -1.07 -1.65
N PRO A 276 14.50 -1.19 -0.97
CA PRO A 276 15.43 -0.09 -0.72
C PRO A 276 15.84 0.74 -1.93
N THR A 277 15.74 0.18 -3.13
CA THR A 277 16.11 0.83 -4.38
C THR A 277 15.15 1.95 -4.80
N VAL A 278 13.92 1.97 -4.29
CA VAL A 278 12.97 3.05 -4.58
C VAL A 278 13.43 4.34 -3.90
N GLY A 279 13.80 5.35 -4.68
CA GLY A 279 14.39 6.60 -4.19
C GLY A 279 15.75 6.43 -3.50
N GLY A 280 16.45 5.34 -3.77
CA GLY A 280 17.71 4.95 -3.19
C GLY A 280 18.74 4.47 -4.23
N PRO A 281 19.79 3.76 -3.81
CA PRO A 281 20.77 3.17 -4.72
C PRO A 281 20.15 2.00 -5.51
N ASP A 282 20.75 1.69 -6.67
CA ASP A 282 20.28 0.63 -7.58
C ASP A 282 20.54 -0.81 -7.07
N GLN A 283 20.99 -0.96 -5.84
CA GLN A 283 21.24 -2.26 -5.22
C GLN A 283 21.05 -2.21 -3.71
N PHE A 284 20.78 -3.37 -3.11
CA PHE A 284 20.72 -3.58 -1.67
C PHE A 284 21.07 -5.03 -1.31
N GLU A 285 21.34 -5.27 -0.04
CA GLU A 285 21.57 -6.62 0.49
C GLU A 285 20.30 -7.20 1.10
N LEU A 286 19.99 -8.46 0.77
CA LEU A 286 18.89 -9.23 1.34
C LEU A 286 19.36 -10.67 1.59
N TYR A 287 19.33 -11.14 2.84
CA TYR A 287 19.73 -12.50 3.22
C TYR A 287 21.11 -12.90 2.66
N ASP A 288 22.12 -12.06 2.89
CA ASP A 288 23.51 -12.24 2.41
C ASP A 288 23.64 -12.25 0.86
N GLN A 289 22.62 -11.82 0.11
CA GLN A 289 22.66 -11.70 -1.33
C GLN A 289 22.53 -10.23 -1.76
N ILE A 290 23.30 -9.84 -2.78
CA ILE A 290 23.13 -8.53 -3.42
C ILE A 290 22.01 -8.62 -4.44
N ILE A 291 20.99 -7.79 -4.25
CA ILE A 291 19.89 -7.60 -5.19
C ILE A 291 20.13 -6.27 -5.91
N HIS A 292 20.01 -6.25 -7.20
CA HIS A 292 20.19 -5.04 -8.01
C HIS A 292 19.04 -4.85 -9.00
N VAL A 293 18.89 -3.61 -9.45
CA VAL A 293 17.92 -3.26 -10.50
C VAL A 293 18.48 -3.65 -11.85
N GLU A 294 17.76 -4.50 -12.58
CA GLU A 294 18.04 -4.87 -13.96
C GLU A 294 16.77 -4.69 -14.79
N ASP A 295 16.80 -3.80 -15.77
CA ASP A 295 15.65 -3.47 -16.62
C ASP A 295 14.36 -3.16 -15.81
N GLY A 296 14.49 -2.44 -14.68
CA GLY A 296 13.38 -2.09 -13.79
C GLY A 296 12.89 -3.25 -12.90
N ARG A 297 13.60 -4.38 -12.87
CA ARG A 297 13.29 -5.57 -12.06
C ARG A 297 14.30 -5.73 -10.95
N LEU A 298 13.86 -6.29 -9.84
CA LEU A 298 14.72 -6.75 -8.76
C LEU A 298 14.81 -8.27 -8.83
N ILE A 299 15.99 -8.80 -9.11
CA ILE A 299 16.20 -10.23 -9.33
C ILE A 299 17.29 -10.71 -8.39
N ASN A 300 17.01 -11.81 -7.67
CA ASN A 300 18.00 -12.50 -6.84
C ASN A 300 18.86 -13.45 -7.67
N ALA A 301 19.90 -14.02 -7.07
CA ALA A 301 20.82 -14.95 -7.73
C ALA A 301 20.14 -16.24 -8.28
N GLU A 302 18.94 -16.56 -7.77
CA GLU A 302 18.14 -17.72 -8.24
C GLU A 302 17.20 -17.35 -9.41
N GLY A 303 17.20 -16.07 -9.84
CA GLY A 303 16.33 -15.54 -10.90
C GLY A 303 14.90 -15.25 -10.46
N SER A 304 14.62 -15.26 -9.14
CA SER A 304 13.31 -14.90 -8.59
C SER A 304 13.22 -13.38 -8.36
N LEU A 305 12.01 -12.83 -8.53
CA LEU A 305 11.74 -11.44 -8.17
C LEU A 305 11.87 -11.26 -6.65
N ALA A 306 12.51 -10.17 -6.24
CA ALA A 306 12.80 -9.85 -4.84
C ALA A 306 12.14 -8.52 -4.44
N GLY A 307 10.80 -8.48 -4.38
CA GLY A 307 10.01 -7.28 -4.26
C GLY A 307 10.06 -6.41 -5.51
N ALA A 308 9.62 -5.16 -5.45
CA ALA A 308 9.47 -4.33 -6.63
C ALA A 308 10.27 -3.02 -6.58
N HIS A 309 10.60 -2.52 -7.78
CA HIS A 309 11.19 -1.20 -8.01
C HIS A 309 10.17 -0.30 -8.72
N VAL A 310 9.06 -0.01 -8.03
CA VAL A 310 7.93 0.76 -8.58
C VAL A 310 7.41 1.75 -7.54
N THR A 311 6.96 2.91 -7.99
CA THR A 311 6.27 3.91 -7.15
C THR A 311 4.76 3.79 -7.29
N GLN A 312 3.99 4.33 -6.33
CA GLN A 312 2.52 4.40 -6.45
C GLN A 312 2.10 5.18 -7.71
N LEU A 313 2.78 6.28 -8.04
CA LEU A 313 2.50 7.05 -9.26
C LEU A 313 2.66 6.20 -10.51
N GLN A 314 3.75 5.42 -10.62
CA GLN A 314 3.94 4.51 -11.76
C GLN A 314 2.81 3.46 -11.82
N GLY A 315 2.38 2.92 -10.68
CA GLY A 315 1.25 2.01 -10.60
C GLY A 315 -0.05 2.65 -11.10
N VAL A 316 -0.35 3.88 -10.70
CA VAL A 316 -1.50 4.66 -11.18
C VAL A 316 -1.39 4.93 -12.68
N SER A 317 -0.23 5.37 -13.16
CA SER A 317 0.04 5.58 -14.58
C SER A 317 -0.21 4.30 -15.39
N ASN A 318 0.27 3.15 -14.91
CA ASN A 318 0.07 1.87 -15.57
C ASN A 318 -1.40 1.43 -15.60
N LEU A 319 -2.15 1.68 -14.52
CA LEU A 319 -3.60 1.41 -14.48
C LEU A 319 -4.36 2.22 -15.53
N VAL A 320 -4.04 3.49 -15.70
CA VAL A 320 -4.72 4.35 -16.67
C VAL A 320 -4.23 4.09 -18.09
N ASN A 321 -2.91 4.10 -18.31
CA ASN A 321 -2.34 4.13 -19.65
C ASN A 321 -2.22 2.75 -20.32
N HIS A 322 -2.04 1.67 -19.53
CA HIS A 322 -1.88 0.30 -20.05
C HIS A 322 -3.13 -0.56 -19.85
N ILE A 323 -3.83 -0.41 -18.72
CA ILE A 323 -5.04 -1.20 -18.43
C ILE A 323 -6.31 -0.49 -18.90
N GLY A 324 -6.29 0.87 -18.95
CA GLY A 324 -7.39 1.67 -19.48
C GLY A 324 -8.57 1.86 -18.52
N ILE A 325 -8.34 1.77 -17.21
CA ILE A 325 -9.36 2.17 -16.22
C ILE A 325 -9.38 3.70 -16.09
N SER A 326 -10.46 4.26 -15.53
CA SER A 326 -10.56 5.70 -15.32
C SER A 326 -9.55 6.20 -14.30
N ALA A 327 -9.13 7.46 -14.43
CA ALA A 327 -8.30 8.14 -13.42
C ALA A 327 -8.92 8.09 -12.03
N GLU A 328 -10.24 8.28 -11.92
CA GLU A 328 -10.98 8.17 -10.67
C GLU A 328 -10.79 6.80 -10.01
N GLN A 329 -10.95 5.72 -10.78
CA GLN A 329 -10.77 4.36 -10.26
C GLN A 329 -9.30 4.10 -9.88
N ALA A 330 -8.33 4.58 -10.67
CA ALA A 330 -6.91 4.42 -10.37
C ALA A 330 -6.49 5.17 -9.09
N PHE A 331 -6.96 6.40 -8.90
CA PHE A 331 -6.77 7.13 -7.65
C PHE A 331 -7.48 6.45 -6.47
N SER A 332 -8.70 5.94 -6.66
CA SER A 332 -9.39 5.19 -5.62
C SER A 332 -8.57 3.99 -5.16
N MET A 333 -7.96 3.24 -6.09
CA MET A 333 -7.11 2.09 -5.78
C MET A 333 -5.80 2.47 -5.07
N ALA A 334 -5.31 3.69 -5.25
CA ALA A 334 -4.06 4.16 -4.64
C ALA A 334 -4.27 5.02 -3.38
N ILE A 335 -5.50 5.47 -3.10
CA ILE A 335 -5.78 6.43 -2.03
C ILE A 335 -6.93 5.94 -1.13
N THR A 336 -8.19 5.93 -1.62
CA THR A 336 -9.36 5.70 -0.76
C THR A 336 -9.51 4.25 -0.34
N VAL A 337 -9.28 3.30 -1.22
CA VAL A 337 -9.41 1.87 -0.87
C VAL A 337 -8.38 1.43 0.18
N PRO A 338 -7.06 1.74 0.04
CA PRO A 338 -6.11 1.44 1.12
C PRO A 338 -6.36 2.27 2.38
N ALA A 339 -6.87 3.52 2.29
CA ALA A 339 -7.26 4.32 3.44
C ALA A 339 -8.41 3.65 4.24
N ASP A 340 -9.41 3.11 3.56
CA ASP A 340 -10.50 2.36 4.17
C ASP A 340 -10.01 1.06 4.83
N LEU A 341 -9.10 0.33 4.18
CA LEU A 341 -8.49 -0.87 4.75
C LEU A 341 -7.83 -0.59 6.09
N VAL A 342 -7.13 0.54 6.20
CA VAL A 342 -6.43 0.94 7.43
C VAL A 342 -7.31 1.75 8.39
N LYS A 343 -8.60 1.91 8.07
CA LYS A 343 -9.60 2.65 8.87
C LYS A 343 -9.24 4.13 9.08
N ARG A 344 -8.65 4.75 8.07
CA ARG A 344 -8.26 6.16 8.04
C ARG A 344 -8.86 6.86 6.80
N PRO A 345 -10.23 6.88 6.68
CA PRO A 345 -10.91 7.43 5.51
C PRO A 345 -10.54 8.90 5.23
N GLU A 346 -10.11 9.63 6.27
CA GLU A 346 -9.63 11.01 6.13
C GLU A 346 -8.41 11.13 5.21
N PHE A 347 -7.66 10.04 4.95
CA PHE A 347 -6.57 10.06 3.97
C PHE A 347 -7.09 10.24 2.54
N GLY A 348 -8.36 9.93 2.27
CA GLY A 348 -9.00 10.11 0.97
C GLY A 348 -9.52 11.52 0.68
N SER A 349 -9.50 12.44 1.68
CA SER A 349 -10.07 13.77 1.54
C SER A 349 -9.01 14.85 1.38
N VAL A 350 -9.27 15.86 0.54
CA VAL A 350 -8.44 17.07 0.46
C VAL A 350 -8.75 18.07 1.56
N LEU A 351 -9.94 17.99 2.18
CA LEU A 351 -10.39 18.94 3.21
C LEU A 351 -9.52 18.84 4.47
N ARG A 352 -9.18 20.00 5.02
CA ARG A 352 -8.35 20.18 6.22
C ARG A 352 -6.92 19.68 6.11
N ARG A 353 -6.52 19.23 4.90
CA ARG A 353 -5.17 18.74 4.64
C ARG A 353 -4.19 19.90 4.45
N PRO A 354 -2.97 19.81 5.02
CA PRO A 354 -1.86 20.66 4.62
C PRO A 354 -1.58 20.51 3.11
N LEU A 355 -1.19 21.59 2.45
CA LEU A 355 -0.84 21.55 1.02
C LEU A 355 0.27 20.53 0.73
N GLY A 356 1.27 20.41 1.61
CA GLY A 356 2.35 19.45 1.47
C GLY A 356 1.95 17.98 1.56
N ASP A 357 0.71 17.68 1.98
CA ASP A 357 0.15 16.33 2.02
C ASP A 357 -0.68 16.01 0.76
N LEU A 358 -0.86 17.02 -0.10
CA LEU A 358 -1.53 16.89 -1.37
C LEU A 358 -0.51 16.77 -2.49
N ILE A 359 -0.87 16.04 -3.53
CA ILE A 359 -0.09 15.92 -4.75
C ILE A 359 -0.77 16.64 -5.91
N LEU A 360 0.03 17.23 -6.76
CA LEU A 360 -0.35 17.72 -8.07
C LEU A 360 0.23 16.75 -9.10
N CYS A 361 -0.61 15.95 -9.71
CA CYS A 361 -0.23 15.02 -10.77
C CYS A 361 -0.41 15.67 -12.13
N ALA A 362 0.51 15.40 -13.05
CA ALA A 362 0.31 15.70 -14.47
C ALA A 362 -0.92 14.93 -15.02
N ASP A 363 -1.61 15.51 -16.01
CA ASP A 363 -2.83 14.89 -16.57
C ASP A 363 -2.56 13.53 -17.24
N ASP A 364 -1.32 13.26 -17.65
CA ASP A 364 -0.87 11.98 -18.23
C ASP A 364 -0.22 11.03 -17.20
N PHE A 365 -0.21 11.43 -15.92
CA PHE A 365 0.41 10.69 -14.81
C PHE A 365 1.93 10.45 -14.95
N SER A 366 2.61 11.25 -15.76
CA SER A 366 4.09 11.15 -15.96
C SER A 366 4.89 11.66 -14.75
N ALA A 367 4.32 12.56 -13.98
CA ALA A 367 4.96 13.19 -12.83
C ALA A 367 3.95 13.60 -11.77
N CYS A 368 4.39 13.67 -10.51
CA CYS A 368 3.68 14.36 -9.44
C CYS A 368 4.66 15.13 -8.54
N SER A 369 4.14 16.15 -7.87
CA SER A 369 4.85 16.94 -6.86
C SER A 369 3.91 17.32 -5.74
N ALA A 370 4.44 17.71 -4.58
CA ALA A 370 3.61 18.31 -3.54
C ALA A 370 2.96 19.61 -4.07
N VAL A 371 1.73 19.88 -3.64
CA VAL A 371 1.05 21.13 -3.96
C VAL A 371 1.73 22.29 -3.23
N SER A 372 2.12 23.32 -3.95
CA SER A 372 2.66 24.57 -3.40
C SER A 372 1.93 25.77 -3.97
N LEU A 373 1.80 26.83 -3.18
CA LEU A 373 1.41 28.15 -3.69
C LEU A 373 2.65 28.80 -4.30
N ALA A 374 2.52 29.28 -5.54
CA ALA A 374 3.57 30.02 -6.22
C ALA A 374 3.79 31.40 -5.59
#